data_1c82392edb283aa3ef8216593fb27068
#
_entry.id   1c82392edb283aa3ef8216593fb27068
#
_cell.length_a   1.000
_cell.length_b   1.000
_cell.length_c   1.000
_cell.angle_alpha   90.00
_cell.angle_beta   90.00
_cell.angle_gamma   90.00
#
_symmetry.space_group_name_H-M   'P 1'
#
loop_
_entity.id
_entity.type
_entity.pdbx_description
1 polymer ?
#
loop_
_entity_poly.entity_id
_entity_poly.type
_entity_poly.pdbx_seq_one_letter_code
_entity_poly.pdbx_strand_id
1 'polypeptide(L)'
;MSDTNPSTTAVIGGPLDRAIGALVGLATGDAVGTTLEFKAPGTFTPITDMVGGGPFGLEPGQWTDDTSMALCLAASLVEKDGVDLVDQLERYVRWRDQGYMSSTGRCFDIGNTTTSQLSRFVRTGEPIDPNTD
;
A
#
# COMPACT_ATOMS: atom_id res chain seq x y z
N MET A 1 21.75 35.34 1.69
CA MET A 1 20.64 34.51 2.20
C MET A 1 21.09 33.07 2.06
N SER A 2 21.51 32.47 3.17
CA SER A 2 22.05 31.11 3.19
C SER A 2 20.91 30.16 3.46
N ASP A 3 20.49 29.42 2.43
CA ASP A 3 19.57 28.31 2.56
C ASP A 3 20.27 27.17 3.31
N THR A 4 20.11 27.14 4.62
CA THR A 4 20.45 25.97 5.41
C THR A 4 19.29 24.98 5.29
N ASN A 5 19.35 24.14 4.26
CA ASN A 5 18.54 22.92 4.22
C ASN A 5 18.98 22.05 5.40
N PRO A 6 18.13 21.80 6.42
CA PRO A 6 18.50 20.91 7.49
C PRO A 6 18.58 19.49 6.89
N SER A 7 19.80 18.95 6.85
CA SER A 7 20.04 17.55 6.53
C SER A 7 19.23 16.69 7.51
N THR A 8 18.10 16.18 7.07
CA THR A 8 17.24 15.28 7.86
C THR A 8 17.90 13.91 7.86
N THR A 9 19.01 13.76 8.59
CA THR A 9 19.61 12.45 8.81
C THR A 9 18.70 11.71 9.79
N ALA A 10 18.09 10.63 9.35
CA ALA A 10 17.26 9.79 10.19
C ALA A 10 18.12 9.24 11.35
N VAL A 11 17.73 9.58 12.58
CA VAL A 11 18.36 9.01 13.77
C VAL A 11 17.86 7.59 13.93
N ILE A 12 18.77 6.60 14.02
CA ILE A 12 18.41 5.19 14.21
C ILE A 12 17.48 5.05 15.43
N GLY A 13 16.32 4.42 15.23
CA GLY A 13 15.26 4.29 16.24
C GLY A 13 14.43 5.56 16.48
N GLY A 14 14.68 6.65 15.76
CA GLY A 14 13.85 7.87 15.79
C GLY A 14 12.48 7.69 15.10
N PRO A 15 11.57 8.67 15.23
CA PRO A 15 10.24 8.59 14.61
C PRO A 15 10.28 8.39 13.08
N LEU A 16 11.17 9.08 12.39
CA LEU A 16 11.35 8.96 10.95
C LEU A 16 11.86 7.57 10.55
N ASP A 17 12.86 7.06 11.28
CA ASP A 17 13.40 5.71 11.05
C ASP A 17 12.32 4.63 11.23
N ARG A 18 11.48 4.76 12.26
CA ARG A 18 10.33 3.86 12.47
C ARG A 18 9.28 3.97 11.37
N ALA A 19 8.98 5.17 10.89
CA ALA A 19 8.04 5.37 9.79
C ALA A 19 8.55 4.75 8.48
N ILE A 20 9.81 4.96 8.15
CA ILE A 20 10.47 4.32 7.00
C ILE A 20 10.46 2.80 7.18
N GLY A 21 10.85 2.31 8.36
CA GLY A 21 10.86 0.87 8.68
C GLY A 21 9.47 0.21 8.57
N ALA A 22 8.40 0.92 8.93
CA ALA A 22 7.04 0.42 8.79
C ALA A 22 6.65 0.22 7.31
N LEU A 23 6.91 1.21 6.45
CA LEU A 23 6.59 1.11 5.01
C LEU A 23 7.49 0.10 4.29
N VAL A 24 8.81 0.11 4.56
CA VAL A 24 9.74 -0.83 3.95
C VAL A 24 9.47 -2.26 4.43
N GLY A 25 9.18 -2.42 5.73
CA GLY A 25 8.84 -3.72 6.30
C GLY A 25 7.55 -4.29 5.72
N LEU A 26 6.51 -3.46 5.55
CA LEU A 26 5.27 -3.85 4.88
C LEU A 26 5.55 -4.29 3.45
N ALA A 27 6.22 -3.47 2.64
CA ALA A 27 6.50 -3.77 1.24
C ALA A 27 7.35 -5.04 1.07
N THR A 28 8.33 -5.25 1.98
CA THR A 28 9.16 -6.46 1.97
C THR A 28 8.34 -7.69 2.34
N GLY A 29 7.50 -7.58 3.39
CA GLY A 29 6.64 -8.68 3.84
C GLY A 29 5.62 -9.09 2.77
N ASP A 30 4.98 -8.13 2.14
CA ASP A 30 4.03 -8.30 1.04
C ASP A 30 4.71 -8.96 -0.18
N ALA A 31 5.83 -8.41 -0.67
CA ALA A 31 6.55 -8.96 -1.83
C ALA A 31 7.12 -10.37 -1.61
N VAL A 32 7.42 -10.76 -0.37
CA VAL A 32 7.82 -12.13 -0.02
C VAL A 32 6.59 -13.02 0.11
N GLY A 33 5.56 -12.56 0.85
CA GLY A 33 4.40 -13.37 1.22
C GLY A 33 3.53 -13.77 0.03
N THR A 34 3.35 -12.87 -0.93
CA THR A 34 2.49 -13.09 -2.11
C THR A 34 2.91 -14.32 -2.96
N THR A 35 4.19 -14.73 -2.90
CA THR A 35 4.67 -15.94 -3.58
C THR A 35 3.92 -17.20 -3.15
N LEU A 36 3.49 -17.27 -1.89
CA LEU A 36 2.80 -18.42 -1.29
C LEU A 36 1.32 -18.17 -1.06
N GLU A 37 0.80 -17.07 -1.54
CA GLU A 37 -0.59 -16.67 -1.34
C GLU A 37 -1.57 -17.74 -1.86
N PHE A 38 -2.67 -17.93 -1.15
CA PHE A 38 -3.70 -18.97 -1.35
C PHE A 38 -3.21 -20.41 -1.21
N LYS A 39 -1.95 -20.67 -0.84
CA LYS A 39 -1.47 -22.02 -0.54
C LYS A 39 -1.79 -22.42 0.89
N ALA A 40 -2.38 -23.62 1.05
CA ALA A 40 -2.68 -24.13 2.37
C ALA A 40 -1.40 -24.41 3.17
N PRO A 41 -1.39 -24.13 4.49
CA PRO A 41 -0.25 -24.47 5.35
C PRO A 41 0.18 -25.94 5.19
N GLY A 42 1.50 -26.17 5.09
CA GLY A 42 2.07 -27.52 4.92
C GLY A 42 2.02 -28.08 3.50
N THR A 43 1.48 -27.35 2.51
CA THR A 43 1.40 -27.81 1.11
C THR A 43 2.48 -27.22 0.19
N PHE A 44 3.37 -26.41 0.74
CA PHE A 44 4.43 -25.74 -0.02
C PHE A 44 5.79 -25.89 0.64
N THR A 45 6.84 -25.81 -0.14
CA THR A 45 8.21 -25.68 0.40
C THR A 45 8.39 -24.24 0.90
N PRO A 46 8.86 -24.06 2.16
CA PRO A 46 9.17 -22.74 2.68
C PRO A 46 10.15 -22.00 1.78
N ILE A 47 9.89 -20.71 1.55
CA ILE A 47 10.81 -19.84 0.84
C ILE A 47 11.70 -19.10 1.86
N THR A 48 12.93 -18.79 1.46
CA THR A 48 13.92 -18.12 2.30
C THR A 48 14.41 -16.82 1.70
N ASP A 49 13.80 -16.40 0.57
CA ASP A 49 14.18 -15.20 -0.16
C ASP A 49 12.97 -14.62 -0.90
N MET A 50 13.13 -13.43 -1.45
CA MET A 50 12.16 -12.75 -2.31
C MET A 50 12.28 -13.29 -3.74
N VAL A 51 11.49 -14.29 -4.08
CA VAL A 51 11.61 -15.04 -5.33
C VAL A 51 10.57 -14.68 -6.39
N GLY A 52 9.55 -13.90 -6.03
CA GLY A 52 8.45 -13.57 -6.93
C GLY A 52 7.57 -14.77 -7.31
N GLY A 53 6.89 -14.69 -8.43
CA GLY A 53 5.94 -15.72 -8.89
C GLY A 53 4.58 -15.62 -8.22
N GLY A 54 4.15 -16.70 -7.59
CA GLY A 54 2.84 -16.77 -6.93
C GLY A 54 1.64 -16.70 -7.88
N PRO A 55 0.42 -16.48 -7.37
CA PRO A 55 -0.80 -16.48 -8.17
C PRO A 55 -0.85 -15.35 -9.21
N PHE A 56 -0.12 -14.29 -9.00
CA PHE A 56 -0.09 -13.11 -9.88
C PHE A 56 1.10 -13.08 -10.85
N GLY A 57 2.05 -14.03 -10.72
CA GLY A 57 3.24 -14.13 -11.60
C GLY A 57 4.18 -12.93 -11.47
N LEU A 58 4.40 -12.45 -10.25
CA LEU A 58 5.16 -11.24 -9.97
C LEU A 58 6.67 -11.42 -10.16
N GLU A 59 7.35 -10.35 -10.56
CA GLU A 59 8.81 -10.27 -10.47
C GLU A 59 9.25 -10.11 -9.01
N PRO A 60 10.47 -10.58 -8.62
CA PRO A 60 10.98 -10.36 -7.29
C PRO A 60 10.98 -8.86 -6.90
N GLY A 61 10.37 -8.54 -5.76
CA GLY A 61 10.24 -7.16 -5.27
C GLY A 61 8.95 -6.46 -5.67
N GLN A 62 8.14 -7.04 -6.53
CA GLN A 62 6.78 -6.53 -6.77
C GLN A 62 5.86 -6.89 -5.61
N TRP A 63 5.06 -5.92 -5.20
CA TRP A 63 4.11 -5.97 -4.08
C TRP A 63 2.66 -5.96 -4.59
N THR A 64 1.71 -6.27 -3.71
CA THR A 64 0.27 -6.37 -4.01
C THR A 64 -0.51 -5.13 -3.57
N ASP A 65 -1.79 -5.30 -3.25
CA ASP A 65 -2.70 -4.25 -2.81
C ASP A 65 -2.34 -3.68 -1.44
N ASP A 66 -1.83 -4.48 -0.51
CA ASP A 66 -1.44 -4.06 0.83
C ASP A 66 -0.44 -2.89 0.78
N THR A 67 0.63 -3.05 0.04
CA THR A 67 1.63 -1.98 -0.10
C THR A 67 1.12 -0.83 -0.97
N SER A 68 0.40 -1.13 -2.06
CA SER A 68 -0.16 -0.10 -2.93
C SER A 68 -1.09 0.84 -2.16
N MET A 69 -1.97 0.30 -1.33
CA MET A 69 -2.88 1.10 -0.49
C MET A 69 -2.13 1.83 0.63
N ALA A 70 -1.14 1.20 1.26
CA ALA A 70 -0.31 1.87 2.28
C ALA A 70 0.47 3.06 1.69
N LEU A 71 0.99 2.96 0.48
CA LEU A 71 1.64 4.07 -0.22
C LEU A 71 0.66 5.20 -0.57
N CYS A 72 -0.56 4.87 -0.99
CA CYS A 72 -1.62 5.85 -1.20
C CYS A 72 -1.94 6.62 0.09
N LEU A 73 -2.08 5.91 1.22
CA LEU A 73 -2.30 6.51 2.54
C LEU A 73 -1.12 7.39 2.96
N ALA A 74 0.09 6.89 2.87
CA ALA A 74 1.30 7.65 3.24
C ALA A 74 1.44 8.93 2.42
N ALA A 75 1.20 8.87 1.11
CA ALA A 75 1.22 10.04 0.24
C ALA A 75 0.14 11.07 0.64
N SER A 76 -1.06 10.63 0.99
CA SER A 76 -2.12 11.50 1.48
C SER A 76 -1.71 12.21 2.78
N LEU A 77 -1.26 11.45 3.78
CA LEU A 77 -0.84 12.00 5.07
C LEU A 77 0.27 13.06 4.94
N VAL A 78 1.24 12.81 4.05
CA VAL A 78 2.35 13.75 3.81
C VAL A 78 1.89 15.00 3.06
N GLU A 79 1.10 14.85 2.00
CA GLU A 79 0.68 15.99 1.17
C GLU A 79 -0.39 16.86 1.84
N LYS A 80 -1.22 16.27 2.71
CA LYS A 80 -2.27 16.99 3.44
C LYS A 80 -1.85 17.44 4.85
N ASP A 81 -0.64 17.08 5.27
CA ASP A 81 -0.16 17.34 6.65
C ASP A 81 -1.16 16.84 7.71
N GLY A 82 -1.75 15.66 7.48
CA GLY A 82 -2.75 15.06 8.36
C GLY A 82 -3.73 14.14 7.65
N VAL A 83 -4.82 13.81 8.34
CA VAL A 83 -5.84 12.88 7.84
C VAL A 83 -6.86 13.60 6.98
N ASP A 84 -6.92 13.30 5.69
CA ASP A 84 -7.95 13.72 4.75
C ASP A 84 -8.56 12.48 4.10
N LEU A 85 -9.76 12.09 4.56
CA LEU A 85 -10.42 10.86 4.12
C LEU A 85 -10.82 10.90 2.64
N VAL A 86 -11.14 12.08 2.12
CA VAL A 86 -11.52 12.25 0.71
C VAL A 86 -10.28 12.05 -0.17
N ASP A 87 -9.17 12.71 0.14
CA ASP A 87 -7.91 12.56 -0.61
C ASP A 87 -7.40 11.11 -0.57
N GLN A 88 -7.49 10.44 0.59
CA GLN A 88 -7.14 9.01 0.71
C GLN A 88 -7.97 8.14 -0.24
N LEU A 89 -9.29 8.31 -0.25
CA LEU A 89 -10.18 7.54 -1.10
C LEU A 89 -9.98 7.87 -2.59
N GLU A 90 -9.73 9.12 -2.95
CA GLU A 90 -9.38 9.50 -4.32
C GLU A 90 -8.09 8.83 -4.80
N ARG A 91 -7.07 8.69 -3.93
CA ARG A 91 -5.84 7.94 -4.23
C ARG A 91 -6.10 6.45 -4.40
N TYR A 92 -6.95 5.84 -3.58
CA TYR A 92 -7.34 4.44 -3.73
C TYR A 92 -8.13 4.22 -5.03
N VAL A 93 -8.99 5.15 -5.43
CA VAL A 93 -9.68 5.13 -6.73
C VAL A 93 -8.65 5.22 -7.88
N ARG A 94 -7.65 6.11 -7.78
CA ARG A 94 -6.58 6.19 -8.77
C ARG A 94 -5.75 4.90 -8.84
N TRP A 95 -5.47 4.27 -7.70
CA TRP A 95 -4.84 2.96 -7.69
C TRP A 95 -5.71 1.92 -8.42
N ARG A 96 -6.99 1.82 -8.08
CA ARG A 96 -7.92 0.87 -8.70
C ARG A 96 -8.03 1.08 -10.22
N ASP A 97 -8.20 2.32 -10.66
CA ASP A 97 -8.57 2.64 -12.04
C ASP A 97 -7.36 2.89 -12.96
N GLN A 98 -6.22 3.31 -12.40
CA GLN A 98 -5.04 3.76 -13.15
C GLN A 98 -3.74 3.06 -12.73
N GLY A 99 -3.76 2.18 -11.73
CA GLY A 99 -2.55 1.52 -11.20
C GLY A 99 -1.62 2.46 -10.42
N TYR A 100 -2.11 3.59 -9.92
CA TYR A 100 -1.32 4.51 -9.10
C TYR A 100 -0.73 3.77 -7.88
N MET A 101 0.57 3.90 -7.63
CA MET A 101 1.30 3.19 -6.56
C MET A 101 1.31 1.66 -6.67
N SER A 102 0.86 1.07 -7.77
CA SER A 102 1.00 -0.37 -8.00
C SER A 102 2.40 -0.72 -8.46
N SER A 103 2.93 -1.87 -8.04
CA SER A 103 4.22 -2.40 -8.49
C SER A 103 4.24 -2.82 -9.96
N THR A 104 3.06 -3.07 -10.55
CA THR A 104 2.89 -3.52 -11.95
C THR A 104 2.30 -2.46 -12.87
N GLY A 105 1.98 -1.27 -12.34
CA GLY A 105 1.31 -0.20 -13.09
C GLY A 105 -0.18 -0.45 -13.36
N ARG A 106 -0.77 -1.48 -12.76
CA ARG A 106 -2.20 -1.80 -12.83
C ARG A 106 -2.70 -2.29 -11.47
N CYS A 107 -3.98 -2.10 -11.19
CA CYS A 107 -4.60 -2.68 -10.00
C CYS A 107 -4.76 -4.20 -10.16
N PHE A 108 -4.41 -4.92 -9.12
CA PHE A 108 -4.68 -6.36 -8.97
C PHE A 108 -4.79 -6.68 -7.48
N ASP A 109 -5.27 -7.87 -7.17
CA ASP A 109 -5.48 -8.39 -5.81
C ASP A 109 -6.45 -7.58 -4.94
N ILE A 110 -7.20 -6.67 -5.51
CA ILE A 110 -8.15 -5.84 -4.77
C ILE A 110 -9.31 -6.68 -4.21
N GLY A 111 -9.52 -6.60 -2.90
CA GLY A 111 -10.61 -7.30 -2.22
C GLY A 111 -12.01 -6.80 -2.58
N ASN A 112 -13.01 -7.68 -2.48
CA ASN A 112 -14.41 -7.36 -2.82
C ASN A 112 -14.97 -6.22 -1.97
N THR A 113 -14.65 -6.17 -0.67
CA THR A 113 -15.07 -5.10 0.24
C THR A 113 -14.48 -3.75 -0.20
N THR A 114 -13.18 -3.71 -0.49
CA THR A 114 -12.50 -2.51 -0.97
C THR A 114 -13.12 -2.02 -2.28
N THR A 115 -13.31 -2.92 -3.26
CA THR A 115 -13.97 -2.60 -4.54
C THR A 115 -15.36 -2.01 -4.33
N SER A 116 -16.17 -2.61 -3.46
CA SER A 116 -17.53 -2.14 -3.17
C SER A 116 -17.54 -0.74 -2.52
N GLN A 117 -16.67 -0.52 -1.53
CA GLN A 117 -16.61 0.78 -0.83
C GLN A 117 -16.05 1.90 -1.72
N LEU A 118 -15.05 1.63 -2.54
CA LEU A 118 -14.56 2.62 -3.51
C LEU A 118 -15.61 2.94 -4.58
N SER A 119 -16.38 1.95 -5.01
CA SER A 119 -17.49 2.17 -5.95
C SER A 119 -18.62 2.99 -5.32
N ARG A 120 -18.92 2.76 -4.03
CA ARG A 120 -19.84 3.60 -3.27
C ARG A 120 -19.33 5.04 -3.19
N PHE A 121 -18.08 5.24 -2.79
CA PHE A 121 -17.49 6.57 -2.69
C PHE A 121 -17.54 7.33 -4.03
N VAL A 122 -17.18 6.69 -5.13
CA VAL A 122 -17.27 7.33 -6.48
C VAL A 122 -18.69 7.77 -6.81
N ARG A 123 -19.71 7.00 -6.40
CA ARG A 123 -21.11 7.31 -6.67
C ARG A 123 -21.67 8.41 -5.76
N THR A 124 -21.26 8.45 -4.49
CA THR A 124 -21.89 9.32 -3.48
C THR A 124 -21.05 10.55 -3.12
N GLY A 125 -19.73 10.50 -3.30
CA GLY A 125 -18.79 11.50 -2.79
C GLY A 125 -18.58 11.44 -1.28
N GLU A 126 -19.29 10.56 -0.57
CA GLU A 126 -19.25 10.47 0.89
C GLU A 126 -18.17 9.52 1.37
N PRO A 127 -17.16 9.98 2.16
CA PRO A 127 -16.07 9.14 2.60
C PRO A 127 -16.47 8.08 3.62
N ILE A 128 -17.50 8.33 4.40
CA ILE A 128 -18.04 7.41 5.41
C ILE A 128 -19.42 6.93 4.97
N ASP A 129 -19.68 5.63 5.12
CA ASP A 129 -21.03 5.10 4.93
C ASP A 129 -21.85 5.39 6.17
N PRO A 130 -22.93 6.20 6.08
CA PRO A 130 -23.75 6.52 7.24
C PRO A 130 -24.55 5.34 7.81
N ASN A 131 -24.57 4.19 7.11
CA ASN A 131 -25.28 2.99 7.52
C ASN A 131 -24.37 1.90 8.12
N THR A 132 -23.07 2.19 8.27
CA THR A 132 -22.16 1.30 9.01
C THR A 132 -22.04 1.79 10.45
N ASP A 133 -22.64 1.05 11.38
CA ASP A 133 -22.41 1.18 12.83
C ASP A 133 -21.05 0.56 13.21
#